data_365fee222f327980958f8f2f391971a9
#
_entry.id   365fee222f327980958f8f2f391971a9
#
_cell.length_a   1.000
_cell.length_b   1.000
_cell.length_c   1.000
_cell.angle_alpha   90.00
_cell.angle_beta   90.00
_cell.angle_gamma   90.00
#
_symmetry.space_group_name_H-M   'P 1'
#
loop_
_entity.id
_entity.type
_entity.pdbx_description
1 polymer ?
#
loop_
_entity_poly.entity_id
_entity_poly.type
_entity_poly.pdbx_seq_one_letter_code
_entity_poly.pdbx_strand_id
1 'polypeptide(L)'
;FADERRCLIGERANPSPVPPGDPFPPFGPGCVAGGVAVAAPAGPPSTTHLSVADRWGNVVSYTLTIEQIGGSGMVVPGYGFLLNNELTDFDPVPLVEGVPDPNLPAPGKRPRSSMSPTIVVRDGRPVLAIGSPGGATIITTVLQILVEHLDRGASLPEAIAAPRVSQRNSDPGDAEPAFLASPEAAALQALGEQFRLVPATAPLPPEIGAAAGIAFGRHGRFQAAAEPVRRGGGSALVVHPRP
;
A
#
# COMPACT_ATOMS: atom_id res chain seq x y z
N PHE A 1 8.88 -20.25 -2.98
CA PHE A 1 8.13 -19.63 -1.86
C PHE A 1 6.64 -19.48 -2.16
N ALA A 2 6.25 -18.78 -3.24
CA ALA A 2 4.83 -18.56 -3.57
C ALA A 2 4.06 -19.88 -3.79
N ASP A 3 4.65 -20.84 -4.50
CA ASP A 3 4.00 -22.14 -4.73
C ASP A 3 3.77 -22.94 -3.44
N GLU A 4 4.70 -22.87 -2.50
CA GLU A 4 4.55 -23.52 -1.19
C GLU A 4 3.47 -22.89 -0.31
N ARG A 5 3.19 -21.61 -0.52
CA ARG A 5 2.14 -20.91 0.22
C ARG A 5 0.79 -20.89 -0.50
N ARG A 6 0.71 -21.41 -1.71
CA ARG A 6 -0.54 -21.47 -2.49
C ARG A 6 -1.66 -22.20 -1.75
N CYS A 7 -1.33 -23.20 -0.95
CA CYS A 7 -2.28 -23.96 -0.14
C CYS A 7 -3.02 -23.13 0.93
N LEU A 8 -2.50 -21.93 1.26
CA LEU A 8 -3.20 -20.97 2.12
C LEU A 8 -4.34 -20.23 1.38
N ILE A 9 -4.44 -20.39 0.07
CA ILE A 9 -5.53 -19.80 -0.73
C ILE A 9 -6.57 -20.88 -0.95
N GLY A 10 -7.63 -20.84 -0.15
CA GLY A 10 -8.75 -21.81 -0.21
C GLY A 10 -10.03 -21.18 -0.75
N GLU A 11 -11.11 -21.95 -0.75
CA GLU A 11 -12.46 -21.52 -1.15
C GLU A 11 -13.10 -20.59 -0.12
N ARG A 12 -12.57 -20.53 1.09
CA ARG A 12 -13.06 -19.69 2.20
C ARG A 12 -11.90 -18.87 2.77
N ALA A 13 -12.24 -17.77 3.41
CA ALA A 13 -11.28 -16.94 4.13
C ALA A 13 -10.53 -17.75 5.19
N ASN A 14 -9.22 -17.55 5.26
CA ASN A 14 -8.42 -18.10 6.35
C ASN A 14 -8.62 -17.29 7.62
N PRO A 15 -8.54 -17.92 8.79
CA PRO A 15 -8.45 -17.19 10.04
C PRO A 15 -7.22 -16.29 10.04
N SER A 16 -7.37 -15.03 10.41
CA SER A 16 -6.25 -14.11 10.64
C SER A 16 -5.83 -14.16 12.13
N PRO A 17 -4.53 -14.06 12.41
CA PRO A 17 -3.44 -13.86 11.48
C PRO A 17 -2.91 -15.15 10.85
N VAL A 18 -2.59 -15.10 9.56
CA VAL A 18 -1.84 -16.15 8.88
C VAL A 18 -0.35 -16.01 9.22
N PRO A 19 0.35 -17.10 9.61
CA PRO A 19 1.76 -17.03 9.98
C PRO A 19 2.63 -16.55 8.81
N PRO A 20 3.72 -15.82 9.11
CA PRO A 20 4.70 -15.46 8.10
C PRO A 20 5.37 -16.71 7.51
N GLY A 21 5.74 -16.66 6.24
CA GLY A 21 6.61 -17.66 5.64
C GLY A 21 8.06 -17.22 5.68
N ASP A 22 8.99 -18.18 5.60
CA ASP A 22 10.40 -17.88 5.38
C ASP A 22 10.67 -17.74 3.86
N PRO A 23 11.07 -16.56 3.39
CA PRO A 23 11.34 -16.35 1.97
C PRO A 23 12.70 -16.92 1.50
N PHE A 24 13.50 -17.50 2.40
CA PHE A 24 14.82 -18.05 2.10
C PHE A 24 14.78 -19.58 2.02
N PRO A 25 15.50 -20.20 1.04
CA PRO A 25 15.60 -21.64 0.95
C PRO A 25 16.50 -22.25 2.04
N PRO A 26 16.24 -23.53 2.47
CA PRO A 26 15.18 -24.40 1.96
C PRO A 26 13.82 -23.95 2.50
N PHE A 27 12.85 -23.85 1.60
CA PHE A 27 11.49 -23.49 1.98
C PHE A 27 10.87 -24.60 2.84
N GLY A 28 10.30 -24.23 3.97
CA GLY A 28 9.60 -25.16 4.84
C GLY A 28 8.21 -25.56 4.31
N PRO A 29 7.51 -26.47 4.97
CA PRO A 29 6.13 -26.80 4.61
C PRO A 29 5.24 -25.58 4.72
N GLY A 30 4.85 -25.01 3.60
CA GLY A 30 4.22 -23.69 3.47
C GLY A 30 2.85 -23.52 4.12
N CYS A 31 2.24 -24.62 4.59
CA CYS A 31 0.86 -24.61 5.09
C CYS A 31 0.75 -24.95 6.57
N VAL A 32 1.73 -24.56 7.37
CA VAL A 32 1.63 -24.70 8.82
C VAL A 32 0.77 -23.56 9.36
N ALA A 33 -0.40 -23.89 9.88
CA ALA A 33 -1.24 -22.96 10.63
C ALA A 33 -0.57 -22.70 12.00
N GLY A 34 -0.38 -21.46 12.35
CA GLY A 34 0.11 -21.06 13.67
C GLY A 34 1.21 -19.99 13.60
N GLY A 35 0.86 -18.78 13.88
CA GLY A 35 1.76 -17.65 14.06
C GLY A 35 0.95 -16.46 14.54
N VAL A 36 1.57 -15.62 15.38
CA VAL A 36 0.92 -14.41 15.85
C VAL A 36 1.40 -13.27 14.97
N ALA A 37 0.51 -12.71 14.14
CA ALA A 37 0.75 -11.43 13.53
C ALA A 37 0.10 -10.35 14.40
N VAL A 38 0.85 -9.34 14.77
CA VAL A 38 0.32 -8.18 15.48
C VAL A 38 0.38 -6.99 14.53
N ALA A 39 -0.78 -6.40 14.27
CA ALA A 39 -0.83 -5.15 13.53
C ALA A 39 -0.28 -4.03 14.43
N ALA A 40 0.78 -3.37 13.99
CA ALA A 40 1.26 -2.18 14.68
C ALA A 40 0.22 -1.04 14.56
N PRO A 41 0.01 -0.26 15.62
CA PRO A 41 -0.84 0.92 15.56
C PRO A 41 -0.22 1.91 14.57
N ALA A 42 -1.01 2.32 13.57
CA ALA A 42 -0.62 3.36 12.63
C ALA A 42 -1.07 4.72 13.18
N GLY A 43 -0.11 5.63 13.37
CA GLY A 43 -0.40 7.05 13.55
C GLY A 43 -0.94 7.68 12.25
N PRO A 44 -1.38 8.97 12.28
CA PRO A 44 -1.81 9.66 11.07
C PRO A 44 -0.64 9.79 10.08
N PRO A 45 -0.71 9.13 8.91
CA PRO A 45 0.41 9.05 7.98
C PRO A 45 0.63 10.38 7.26
N SER A 46 1.91 10.78 7.12
CA SER A 46 2.35 11.97 6.41
C SER A 46 3.19 11.61 5.18
N THR A 47 2.66 10.75 4.37
CA THR A 47 3.28 10.23 3.15
C THR A 47 2.68 10.91 1.92
N THR A 48 3.49 11.14 0.90
CA THR A 48 3.03 11.55 -0.43
C THR A 48 3.63 10.64 -1.51
N HIS A 49 3.01 10.65 -2.69
CA HIS A 49 3.48 9.90 -3.84
C HIS A 49 3.45 10.77 -5.10
N LEU A 50 4.46 10.61 -5.95
CA LEU A 50 4.48 11.18 -7.28
C LEU A 50 4.98 10.15 -8.31
N SER A 51 4.38 10.21 -9.50
CA SER A 51 4.86 9.49 -10.68
C SER A 51 5.19 10.50 -11.78
N VAL A 52 6.34 10.34 -12.41
CA VAL A 52 6.78 11.21 -13.51
C VAL A 52 7.29 10.35 -14.65
N ALA A 53 6.95 10.73 -15.87
CA ALA A 53 7.47 10.10 -17.07
C ALA A 53 7.79 11.14 -18.13
N ASP A 54 8.79 10.86 -18.95
CA ASP A 54 9.13 11.70 -20.09
C ASP A 54 8.90 10.99 -21.43
N ARG A 55 9.05 11.76 -22.52
CA ARG A 55 8.88 11.24 -23.90
C ARG A 55 9.96 10.26 -24.34
N TRP A 56 11.05 10.15 -23.62
CA TRP A 56 12.17 9.25 -23.93
C TRP A 56 12.02 7.89 -23.24
N GLY A 57 11.01 7.72 -22.38
CA GLY A 57 10.73 6.48 -21.67
C GLY A 57 11.36 6.40 -20.28
N ASN A 58 11.91 7.50 -19.77
CA ASN A 58 12.30 7.55 -18.36
C ASN A 58 11.06 7.62 -17.49
N VAL A 59 11.05 6.85 -16.40
CA VAL A 59 9.93 6.76 -15.47
C VAL A 59 10.45 6.80 -14.04
N VAL A 60 9.79 7.60 -13.23
CA VAL A 60 10.01 7.67 -11.78
C VAL A 60 8.67 7.39 -11.08
N SER A 61 8.68 6.48 -10.13
CA SER A 61 7.61 6.25 -9.16
C SER A 61 8.22 6.46 -7.77
N TYR A 62 7.79 7.50 -7.07
CA TYR A 62 8.47 7.97 -5.87
C TYR A 62 7.49 8.23 -4.73
N THR A 63 7.61 7.44 -3.68
CA THR A 63 6.89 7.63 -2.41
C THR A 63 7.85 8.17 -1.39
N LEU A 64 7.51 9.28 -0.73
CA LEU A 64 8.32 9.90 0.31
C LEU A 64 7.47 10.23 1.54
N THR A 65 8.10 10.18 2.70
CA THR A 65 7.39 10.34 3.98
C THR A 65 8.29 11.01 5.01
N ILE A 66 7.66 11.66 5.97
CA ILE A 66 8.26 12.01 7.26
C ILE A 66 7.67 11.17 8.39
N GLU A 67 6.97 10.09 8.04
CA GLU A 67 6.23 9.09 8.80
C GLU A 67 4.94 9.68 9.39
N GLN A 68 4.97 10.49 10.44
CA GLN A 68 3.78 11.15 11.02
C GLN A 68 3.69 12.62 10.64
N ILE A 69 2.49 13.19 10.77
CA ILE A 69 2.28 14.63 10.57
C ILE A 69 3.14 15.39 11.59
N GLY A 70 4.05 16.23 11.06
CA GLY A 70 5.04 16.94 11.87
C GLY A 70 6.35 16.17 12.09
N GLY A 71 6.45 14.91 11.66
CA GLY A 71 7.64 14.09 11.82
C GLY A 71 8.13 14.04 13.26
N SER A 72 9.42 14.27 13.50
CA SER A 72 10.01 14.33 14.84
C SER A 72 9.71 15.65 15.60
N GLY A 73 9.00 16.59 15.00
CA GLY A 73 8.79 17.95 15.54
C GLY A 73 10.03 18.86 15.46
N MET A 74 11.14 18.36 14.92
CA MET A 74 12.38 19.14 14.77
C MET A 74 12.44 19.82 13.41
N VAL A 75 12.71 21.12 13.41
CA VAL A 75 12.94 21.93 12.19
C VAL A 75 14.44 22.13 12.01
N VAL A 76 14.93 21.94 10.78
CA VAL A 76 16.34 22.20 10.46
C VAL A 76 16.58 23.70 10.40
N PRO A 77 17.46 24.27 11.26
CA PRO A 77 17.75 25.71 11.26
C PRO A 77 18.29 26.20 9.91
N GLY A 78 17.77 27.31 9.43
CA GLY A 78 18.18 27.92 8.16
C GLY A 78 17.54 27.31 6.91
N TYR A 79 16.96 26.12 7.00
CA TYR A 79 16.31 25.45 5.87
C TYR A 79 14.78 25.38 6.02
N GLY A 80 14.25 25.34 7.23
CA GLY A 80 12.81 25.42 7.52
C GLY A 80 12.01 24.14 7.24
N PHE A 81 12.61 23.00 6.94
CA PHE A 81 11.92 21.73 6.81
C PHE A 81 11.96 20.89 8.10
N LEU A 82 10.92 20.07 8.27
CA LEU A 82 10.80 19.13 9.39
C LEU A 82 11.61 17.86 9.11
N LEU A 83 12.25 17.33 10.16
CA LEU A 83 12.86 16.00 10.11
C LEU A 83 11.78 14.92 10.31
N ASN A 84 12.00 13.74 9.68
CA ASN A 84 11.15 12.59 9.85
C ASN A 84 11.28 11.97 11.26
N ASN A 85 10.34 11.10 11.60
CA ASN A 85 10.39 10.23 12.78
C ASN A 85 10.35 8.74 12.38
N GLU A 86 10.90 8.37 11.23
CA GLU A 86 10.86 7.04 10.63
C GLU A 86 11.34 5.90 11.55
N LEU A 87 12.15 6.22 12.58
CA LEU A 87 12.58 5.22 13.56
C LEU A 87 11.43 4.68 14.43
N THR A 88 10.28 5.35 14.45
CA THR A 88 9.08 4.86 15.13
C THR A 88 8.41 3.69 14.39
N ASP A 89 8.84 3.41 13.16
CA ASP A 89 8.43 2.20 12.42
C ASP A 89 9.12 0.92 12.91
N PHE A 90 10.16 1.02 13.76
CA PHE A 90 10.64 -0.13 14.52
C PHE A 90 9.65 -0.52 15.62
N ASP A 91 9.63 -1.81 15.93
CA ASP A 91 8.95 -2.30 17.13
C ASP A 91 9.90 -2.13 18.32
N PRO A 92 9.58 -1.29 19.32
CA PRO A 92 10.52 -0.98 20.43
C PRO A 92 10.77 -2.15 21.36
N VAL A 93 9.83 -3.09 21.41
CA VAL A 93 9.88 -4.35 22.14
C VAL A 93 9.27 -5.44 21.26
N PRO A 94 9.59 -6.73 21.46
CA PRO A 94 8.97 -7.81 20.70
C PRO A 94 7.44 -7.74 20.79
N LEU A 95 6.78 -7.85 19.63
CA LEU A 95 5.31 -7.85 19.53
C LEU A 95 4.69 -9.05 20.27
N VAL A 96 5.43 -10.16 20.34
CA VAL A 96 5.03 -11.37 21.06
C VAL A 96 6.22 -11.87 21.86
N GLU A 97 6.03 -12.05 23.15
CA GLU A 97 7.07 -12.57 24.04
C GLU A 97 7.54 -13.96 23.59
N GLY A 98 8.85 -14.16 23.52
CA GLY A 98 9.47 -15.43 23.12
C GLY A 98 9.44 -15.72 21.62
N VAL A 99 8.87 -14.85 20.80
CA VAL A 99 8.88 -14.96 19.32
C VAL A 99 9.90 -13.99 18.75
N PRO A 100 10.80 -14.43 17.84
CA PRO A 100 11.72 -13.51 17.17
C PRO A 100 10.98 -12.43 16.40
N ASP A 101 11.33 -11.19 16.63
CA ASP A 101 10.80 -10.04 15.93
C ASP A 101 11.88 -9.41 15.02
N PRO A 102 11.76 -9.56 13.70
CA PRO A 102 12.74 -9.03 12.76
C PRO A 102 12.73 -7.50 12.67
N ASN A 103 11.75 -6.82 13.26
CA ASN A 103 11.63 -5.37 13.19
C ASN A 103 12.14 -4.66 14.46
N LEU A 104 12.78 -5.36 15.40
CA LEU A 104 13.45 -4.73 16.54
C LEU A 104 14.62 -3.87 16.08
N PRO A 105 14.88 -2.71 16.72
CA PRO A 105 16.00 -1.84 16.38
C PRO A 105 17.35 -2.52 16.65
N ALA A 106 18.29 -2.31 15.73
CA ALA A 106 19.68 -2.72 15.89
C ALA A 106 20.60 -1.77 15.10
N PRO A 107 21.91 -1.68 15.45
CA PRO A 107 22.85 -0.85 14.73
C PRO A 107 22.89 -1.18 13.22
N GLY A 108 22.82 -0.16 12.38
CA GLY A 108 22.84 -0.28 10.91
C GLY A 108 21.57 -0.84 10.27
N LYS A 109 20.54 -1.11 11.04
CA LYS A 109 19.27 -1.64 10.55
C LYS A 109 18.30 -0.54 10.15
N ARG A 110 17.48 -0.82 9.14
CA ARG A 110 16.34 0.02 8.73
C ARG A 110 15.05 -0.58 9.26
N PRO A 111 14.06 0.24 9.66
CA PRO A 111 12.73 -0.26 10.02
C PRO A 111 12.01 -0.86 8.82
N ARG A 112 10.90 -1.56 9.07
CA ARG A 112 9.96 -1.93 8.01
C ARG A 112 9.43 -0.67 7.33
N SER A 113 9.02 -0.80 6.06
CA SER A 113 8.29 0.24 5.34
C SER A 113 7.18 -0.38 4.52
N SER A 114 6.01 0.27 4.51
CA SER A 114 4.88 -0.10 3.65
C SER A 114 4.86 0.68 2.34
N MET A 115 5.80 1.60 2.12
CA MET A 115 5.91 2.33 0.86
C MET A 115 6.14 1.37 -0.30
N SER A 116 5.28 1.47 -1.33
CA SER A 116 5.24 0.56 -2.46
C SER A 116 5.19 1.31 -3.79
N PRO A 117 6.18 2.20 -4.07
CA PRO A 117 6.27 2.79 -5.39
C PRO A 117 6.55 1.70 -6.43
N THR A 118 5.68 1.60 -7.43
CA THR A 118 5.69 0.46 -8.35
C THR A 118 5.79 0.93 -9.79
N ILE A 119 6.65 0.27 -10.58
CA ILE A 119 6.69 0.38 -12.04
C ILE A 119 6.48 -1.02 -12.62
N VAL A 120 5.42 -1.19 -13.40
CA VAL A 120 5.14 -2.43 -14.12
C VAL A 120 5.75 -2.34 -15.50
N VAL A 121 6.51 -3.37 -15.87
CA VAL A 121 7.19 -3.48 -17.17
C VAL A 121 6.68 -4.71 -17.91
N ARG A 122 6.39 -4.57 -19.20
CA ARG A 122 6.04 -5.66 -20.11
C ARG A 122 6.91 -5.55 -21.36
N ASP A 123 7.61 -6.63 -21.69
CA ASP A 123 8.53 -6.70 -22.84
C ASP A 123 9.55 -5.54 -22.85
N GLY A 124 10.14 -5.25 -21.69
CA GLY A 124 11.14 -4.21 -21.51
C GLY A 124 10.61 -2.76 -21.54
N ARG A 125 9.29 -2.57 -21.58
CA ARG A 125 8.66 -1.24 -21.64
C ARG A 125 7.76 -1.00 -20.43
N PRO A 126 7.74 0.20 -19.86
CA PRO A 126 6.83 0.54 -18.79
C PRO A 126 5.38 0.50 -19.29
N VAL A 127 4.48 -0.09 -18.51
CA VAL A 127 3.04 -0.11 -18.78
C VAL A 127 2.25 0.63 -17.70
N LEU A 128 2.80 0.74 -16.49
CA LEU A 128 2.18 1.47 -15.39
C LEU A 128 3.25 1.94 -14.40
N ALA A 129 3.13 3.16 -13.92
CA ALA A 129 3.81 3.67 -12.72
C ALA A 129 2.73 4.09 -11.72
N ILE A 130 2.80 3.62 -10.49
CA ILE A 130 1.74 3.83 -9.48
C ILE A 130 2.31 3.82 -8.07
N GLY A 131 1.67 4.53 -7.17
CA GLY A 131 1.90 4.46 -5.75
C GLY A 131 0.87 5.27 -4.98
N SER A 132 0.99 5.25 -3.66
CA SER A 132 0.01 5.88 -2.78
C SER A 132 0.65 6.27 -1.44
N PRO A 133 0.22 7.34 -0.77
CA PRO A 133 0.28 7.45 0.67
C PRO A 133 -0.75 6.53 1.32
N GLY A 134 -0.64 6.30 2.63
CA GLY A 134 -1.62 5.49 3.36
C GLY A 134 -1.08 4.76 4.59
N GLY A 135 0.18 4.97 4.98
CA GLY A 135 0.80 4.19 6.05
C GLY A 135 0.72 2.69 5.75
N ALA A 136 0.31 1.88 6.70
CA ALA A 136 0.24 0.43 6.56
C ALA A 136 -0.74 -0.06 5.46
N THR A 137 -1.64 0.79 4.95
CA THR A 137 -2.58 0.42 3.88
C THR A 137 -2.02 0.64 2.47
N ILE A 138 -0.80 1.19 2.32
CA ILE A 138 -0.21 1.50 1.02
C ILE A 138 -0.09 0.24 0.15
N ILE A 139 0.39 -0.86 0.71
CA ILE A 139 0.61 -2.12 -0.03
C ILE A 139 -0.70 -2.62 -0.63
N THR A 140 -1.76 -2.69 0.17
CA THR A 140 -3.08 -3.16 -0.28
C THR A 140 -3.74 -2.18 -1.25
N THR A 141 -3.52 -0.88 -1.10
CA THR A 141 -3.99 0.15 -2.04
C THR A 141 -3.36 -0.06 -3.42
N VAL A 142 -2.03 -0.18 -3.48
CA VAL A 142 -1.32 -0.38 -4.75
C VAL A 142 -1.71 -1.71 -5.38
N LEU A 143 -1.77 -2.80 -4.59
CA LEU A 143 -2.18 -4.12 -5.06
C LEU A 143 -3.58 -4.09 -5.68
N GLN A 144 -4.56 -3.50 -5.01
CA GLN A 144 -5.93 -3.43 -5.53
C GLN A 144 -5.99 -2.67 -6.85
N ILE A 145 -5.30 -1.54 -6.98
CA ILE A 145 -5.25 -0.75 -8.23
C ILE A 145 -4.59 -1.55 -9.36
N LEU A 146 -3.51 -2.30 -9.06
CA LEU A 146 -2.86 -3.18 -10.03
C LEU A 146 -3.83 -4.23 -10.56
N VAL A 147 -4.55 -4.93 -9.68
CA VAL A 147 -5.54 -5.96 -10.05
C VAL A 147 -6.68 -5.34 -10.87
N GLU A 148 -7.26 -4.22 -10.43
CA GLU A 148 -8.33 -3.55 -11.16
C GLU A 148 -7.90 -3.11 -12.57
N HIS A 149 -6.70 -2.54 -12.69
CA HIS A 149 -6.23 -2.03 -13.98
C HIS A 149 -5.69 -3.11 -14.91
N LEU A 150 -4.83 -4.02 -14.40
CA LEU A 150 -4.11 -4.99 -15.23
C LEU A 150 -4.91 -6.26 -15.51
N ASP A 151 -5.67 -6.75 -14.52
CA ASP A 151 -6.36 -8.03 -14.61
C ASP A 151 -7.84 -7.85 -14.96
N ARG A 152 -8.50 -6.83 -14.42
CA ARG A 152 -9.93 -6.57 -14.63
C ARG A 152 -10.21 -5.56 -15.76
N GLY A 153 -9.19 -4.87 -16.25
CA GLY A 153 -9.26 -3.98 -17.40
C GLY A 153 -9.89 -2.61 -17.13
N ALA A 154 -10.05 -2.21 -15.89
CA ALA A 154 -10.47 -0.85 -15.54
C ALA A 154 -9.47 0.18 -16.06
N SER A 155 -9.92 1.35 -16.50
CA SER A 155 -9.01 2.47 -16.77
C SER A 155 -8.29 2.89 -15.48
N LEU A 156 -7.12 3.52 -15.60
CA LEU A 156 -6.38 3.96 -14.42
C LEU A 156 -7.18 4.90 -13.51
N PRO A 157 -7.93 5.90 -14.02
CA PRO A 157 -8.81 6.72 -13.17
C PRO A 157 -9.88 5.90 -12.44
N GLU A 158 -10.52 4.93 -13.11
CA GLU A 158 -11.53 4.06 -12.49
C GLU A 158 -10.91 3.18 -11.40
N ALA A 159 -9.76 2.57 -11.67
CA ALA A 159 -9.04 1.74 -10.70
C ALA A 159 -8.61 2.55 -9.44
N ILE A 160 -8.18 3.81 -9.63
CA ILE A 160 -7.85 4.72 -8.52
C ILE A 160 -9.10 5.12 -7.74
N ALA A 161 -10.22 5.39 -8.41
CA ALA A 161 -11.47 5.82 -7.78
C ALA A 161 -12.24 4.68 -7.09
N ALA A 162 -11.96 3.42 -7.43
CA ALA A 162 -12.68 2.26 -6.92
C ALA A 162 -12.71 2.22 -5.37
N PRO A 163 -13.82 1.77 -4.76
CA PRO A 163 -13.91 1.56 -3.33
C PRO A 163 -12.84 0.60 -2.82
N ARG A 164 -12.27 0.87 -1.64
CA ARG A 164 -11.11 0.13 -1.15
C ARG A 164 -11.39 -0.67 0.11
N VAL A 165 -10.67 -1.78 0.19
CA VAL A 165 -10.56 -2.65 1.37
C VAL A 165 -9.09 -2.93 1.64
N SER A 166 -8.71 -3.11 2.89
CA SER A 166 -7.34 -3.40 3.29
C SER A 166 -7.34 -4.54 4.31
N GLN A 167 -6.95 -5.73 3.85
CA GLN A 167 -6.66 -6.87 4.72
C GLN A 167 -5.16 -6.86 5.03
N ARG A 168 -4.82 -6.68 6.30
CA ARG A 168 -3.43 -6.58 6.79
C ARG A 168 -3.08 -7.71 7.75
N ASN A 169 -3.57 -8.91 7.43
CA ASN A 169 -3.41 -10.09 8.26
C ASN A 169 -4.00 -9.92 9.68
N SER A 170 -5.15 -9.26 9.75
CA SER A 170 -5.90 -9.03 10.99
C SER A 170 -7.40 -9.10 10.71
N ASP A 171 -8.18 -9.59 11.63
CA ASP A 171 -9.64 -9.59 11.57
C ASP A 171 -10.21 -8.56 12.56
N PRO A 172 -11.20 -7.80 12.12
CA PRO A 172 -11.72 -7.63 10.77
C PRO A 172 -10.79 -6.79 9.88
N GLY A 173 -10.86 -6.98 8.54
CA GLY A 173 -10.22 -6.11 7.55
C GLY A 173 -10.83 -4.71 7.53
N ASP A 174 -10.02 -3.68 7.24
CA ASP A 174 -10.49 -2.30 7.15
C ASP A 174 -11.10 -2.03 5.77
N ALA A 175 -12.29 -1.42 5.70
CA ALA A 175 -12.99 -1.15 4.46
C ALA A 175 -13.62 0.24 4.43
N GLU A 176 -13.69 0.85 3.25
CA GLU A 176 -14.39 2.12 3.04
C GLU A 176 -15.91 1.93 3.02
N PRO A 177 -16.70 2.97 3.33
CA PRO A 177 -18.16 2.87 3.34
C PRO A 177 -18.74 2.35 2.02
N ALA A 178 -18.20 2.81 0.88
CA ALA A 178 -18.65 2.40 -0.43
C ALA A 178 -18.32 0.92 -0.74
N PHE A 179 -17.19 0.41 -0.24
CA PHE A 179 -16.87 -1.02 -0.34
C PHE A 179 -17.82 -1.85 0.51
N LEU A 180 -18.06 -1.45 1.76
CA LEU A 180 -18.99 -2.16 2.66
C LEU A 180 -20.41 -2.29 2.09
N ALA A 181 -20.83 -1.33 1.28
CA ALA A 181 -22.12 -1.32 0.61
C ALA A 181 -22.14 -2.09 -0.72
N SER A 182 -21.01 -2.65 -1.16
CA SER A 182 -20.89 -3.30 -2.46
C SER A 182 -21.32 -4.77 -2.44
N PRO A 183 -21.74 -5.33 -3.60
CA PRO A 183 -22.00 -6.76 -3.74
C PRO A 183 -20.77 -7.62 -3.47
N GLU A 184 -19.59 -7.11 -3.77
CA GLU A 184 -18.30 -7.77 -3.53
C GLU A 184 -18.05 -7.98 -2.04
N ALA A 185 -18.35 -7.00 -1.21
CA ALA A 185 -18.24 -7.14 0.24
C ALA A 185 -19.17 -8.25 0.76
N ALA A 186 -20.43 -8.29 0.30
CA ALA A 186 -21.38 -9.33 0.67
C ALA A 186 -20.92 -10.72 0.22
N ALA A 187 -20.36 -10.84 -1.00
CA ALA A 187 -19.83 -12.09 -1.52
C ALA A 187 -18.62 -12.58 -0.70
N LEU A 188 -17.71 -11.70 -0.33
CA LEU A 188 -16.55 -12.03 0.49
C LEU A 188 -16.96 -12.42 1.92
N GLN A 189 -17.95 -11.75 2.50
CA GLN A 189 -18.51 -12.11 3.81
C GLN A 189 -19.13 -13.50 3.80
N ALA A 190 -19.79 -13.90 2.72
CA ALA A 190 -20.32 -15.26 2.55
C ALA A 190 -19.21 -16.33 2.51
N LEU A 191 -17.99 -15.96 2.10
CA LEU A 191 -16.81 -16.81 2.13
C LEU A 191 -16.09 -16.80 3.49
N GLY A 192 -16.55 -15.98 4.45
CA GLY A 192 -16.02 -15.92 5.81
C GLY A 192 -15.16 -14.69 6.13
N GLU A 193 -14.95 -13.76 5.18
CA GLU A 193 -14.25 -12.51 5.44
C GLU A 193 -15.06 -11.62 6.39
N GLN A 194 -14.35 -10.90 7.24
CA GLN A 194 -14.92 -9.94 8.16
C GLN A 194 -14.37 -8.54 7.86
N PHE A 195 -15.26 -7.56 7.82
CA PHE A 195 -14.89 -6.18 7.55
C PHE A 195 -15.44 -5.24 8.62
N ARG A 196 -14.68 -4.19 8.88
CA ARG A 196 -15.11 -3.03 9.65
C ARG A 196 -14.88 -1.76 8.86
N LEU A 197 -15.60 -0.70 9.22
CA LEU A 197 -15.30 0.62 8.69
C LEU A 197 -13.87 1.01 9.07
N VAL A 198 -13.08 1.42 8.08
CA VAL A 198 -11.73 1.94 8.34
C VAL A 198 -11.81 3.11 9.35
N PRO A 199 -10.99 3.11 10.40
CA PRO A 199 -11.03 4.18 11.40
C PRO A 199 -10.73 5.54 10.80
N ALA A 200 -11.53 6.55 11.14
CA ALA A 200 -11.18 7.92 10.86
C ALA A 200 -9.95 8.32 11.70
N THR A 201 -8.94 8.86 11.06
CA THR A 201 -7.74 9.37 11.72
C THR A 201 -7.76 10.89 11.62
N ALA A 202 -8.25 11.55 12.65
CA ALA A 202 -8.39 13.01 12.63
C ALA A 202 -7.08 13.72 12.22
N PRO A 203 -7.15 14.71 11.32
CA PRO A 203 -8.33 15.30 10.71
C PRO A 203 -8.86 14.58 9.45
N LEU A 204 -8.38 13.39 9.13
CA LEU A 204 -8.69 12.65 7.90
C LEU A 204 -9.97 11.82 8.06
N PRO A 205 -10.83 11.75 7.02
CA PRO A 205 -11.98 10.88 6.98
C PRO A 205 -11.59 9.39 6.92
N PRO A 206 -12.56 8.46 7.03
CA PRO A 206 -12.32 7.02 6.95
C PRO A 206 -12.02 6.58 5.50
N GLU A 207 -10.82 6.85 5.04
CA GLU A 207 -10.34 6.63 3.66
C GLU A 207 -9.06 5.80 3.64
N ILE A 208 -8.88 5.01 2.58
CA ILE A 208 -7.72 4.14 2.38
C ILE A 208 -6.87 4.66 1.22
N GLY A 209 -5.68 5.18 1.54
CA GLY A 209 -4.73 5.69 0.55
C GLY A 209 -5.18 6.95 -0.18
N ALA A 210 -4.37 7.40 -1.14
CA ALA A 210 -4.67 8.46 -2.10
C ALA A 210 -3.69 8.34 -3.28
N ALA A 211 -4.00 7.47 -4.23
CA ALA A 211 -3.06 7.04 -5.26
C ALA A 211 -2.89 8.05 -6.39
N ALA A 212 -1.71 8.02 -7.00
CA ALA A 212 -1.43 8.71 -8.26
C ALA A 212 -0.56 7.84 -9.15
N GLY A 213 -0.75 7.93 -10.48
CA GLY A 213 0.00 7.10 -11.41
C GLY A 213 -0.09 7.53 -12.85
N ILE A 214 0.66 6.81 -13.70
CA ILE A 214 0.72 7.01 -15.14
C ILE A 214 0.59 5.64 -15.80
N ALA A 215 -0.44 5.46 -16.63
CA ALA A 215 -0.56 4.32 -17.54
C ALA A 215 0.04 4.67 -18.90
N PHE A 216 0.79 3.73 -19.47
CA PHE A 216 1.48 3.88 -20.74
C PHE A 216 0.71 3.11 -21.82
N GLY A 217 0.08 3.85 -22.72
CA GLY A 217 -0.68 3.30 -23.84
C GLY A 217 0.19 3.04 -25.07
N ARG A 218 -0.43 2.44 -26.08
CA ARG A 218 0.20 2.25 -27.39
C ARG A 218 0.53 3.60 -28.04
N HIS A 219 1.55 3.63 -28.91
CA HIS A 219 1.96 4.81 -29.67
C HIS A 219 2.38 6.02 -28.82
N GLY A 220 3.01 5.77 -27.64
CA GLY A 220 3.54 6.83 -26.79
C GLY A 220 2.47 7.66 -26.07
N ARG A 221 1.24 7.17 -25.97
CA ARG A 221 0.20 7.83 -25.19
C ARG A 221 0.43 7.63 -23.70
N PHE A 222 0.22 8.69 -22.92
CA PHE A 222 0.21 8.66 -21.47
C PHE A 222 -1.20 8.97 -20.95
N GLN A 223 -1.61 8.28 -19.91
CA GLN A 223 -2.76 8.63 -19.10
C GLN A 223 -2.29 8.86 -17.68
N ALA A 224 -2.18 10.12 -17.28
CA ALA A 224 -1.93 10.48 -15.89
C ALA A 224 -3.25 10.52 -15.12
N ALA A 225 -3.28 9.92 -13.95
CA ALA A 225 -4.43 9.93 -13.06
C ALA A 225 -3.99 10.10 -11.60
N ALA A 226 -4.82 10.76 -10.82
CA ALA A 226 -4.62 10.95 -9.39
C ALA A 226 -5.96 10.78 -8.67
N GLU A 227 -5.88 10.59 -7.38
CA GLU A 227 -7.02 10.44 -6.48
C GLU A 227 -8.04 11.59 -6.67
N PRO A 228 -9.30 11.29 -6.94
CA PRO A 228 -10.29 12.34 -7.16
C PRO A 228 -10.77 13.04 -5.88
N VAL A 229 -10.86 12.33 -4.78
CA VAL A 229 -11.48 12.86 -3.54
C VAL A 229 -10.73 12.53 -2.25
N ARG A 230 -10.15 11.32 -2.11
CA ARG A 230 -9.51 10.90 -0.86
C ARG A 230 -8.37 11.84 -0.49
N ARG A 231 -8.29 12.20 0.80
CA ARG A 231 -7.27 13.12 1.34
C ARG A 231 -7.21 14.48 0.63
N GLY A 232 -8.35 14.97 0.13
CA GLY A 232 -8.42 16.23 -0.58
C GLY A 232 -8.06 16.15 -2.06
N GLY A 233 -7.93 14.95 -2.60
CA GLY A 233 -7.60 14.72 -4.00
C GLY A 233 -6.11 14.81 -4.32
N GLY A 234 -5.80 14.52 -5.58
CA GLY A 234 -4.47 14.63 -6.17
C GLY A 234 -4.51 15.42 -7.47
N SER A 235 -3.35 15.61 -8.06
CA SER A 235 -3.22 16.31 -9.36
C SER A 235 -2.53 15.43 -10.39
N ALA A 236 -3.05 15.44 -11.61
CA ALA A 236 -2.45 14.74 -12.75
C ALA A 236 -2.41 15.69 -13.96
N LEU A 237 -1.27 15.72 -14.64
CA LEU A 237 -1.05 16.62 -15.77
C LEU A 237 -0.19 15.95 -16.84
N VAL A 238 -0.55 16.15 -18.09
CA VAL A 238 0.31 15.87 -19.26
C VAL A 238 0.80 17.19 -19.83
N VAL A 239 2.12 17.41 -19.80
CA VAL A 239 2.74 18.61 -20.33
C VAL A 239 3.17 18.33 -21.77
N HIS A 240 2.66 19.13 -22.71
CA HIS A 240 3.14 19.15 -24.09
C HIS A 240 4.24 20.21 -24.20
N PRO A 241 5.48 19.84 -24.61
CA PRO A 241 6.50 20.84 -24.87
C PRO A 241 5.99 21.86 -25.91
N ARG A 242 6.19 23.14 -25.66
CA ARG A 242 6.00 24.13 -26.72
C ARG A 242 7.04 23.87 -27.81
N PRO A 243 6.66 24.00 -29.08
CA PRO A 243 7.61 23.86 -30.19
C PRO A 243 8.75 24.85 -30.11
#